data_f3b46d63b7dc039c51ccb156fcdd043c
#
_entry.id   f3b46d63b7dc039c51ccb156fcdd043c
#
_cell.length_a   1.000
_cell.length_b   1.000
_cell.length_c   1.000
_cell.angle_alpha   90.00
_cell.angle_beta   90.00
_cell.angle_gamma   90.00
#
_symmetry.space_group_name_H-M   'P 1'
#
loop_
_entity.id
_entity.type
_entity.pdbx_description
1 polymer ?
#
loop_
_entity_poly.entity_id
_entity_poly.type
_entity_poly.pdbx_seq_one_letter_code
_entity_poly.pdbx_strand_id
1 'polypeptide(L)'
;MAIQDAIFRRSELLLGNEAMERIAQKRVIIFGVGGVGSWCAESLVRSGIRQLTIVDSDRVCITNINRQLMATTKTVGLVKVDALKERLLTINPSADITALQKIFTEETAGEFHLEDYDYIIDAIDSLKDKAALILLACQTKAKFFSSMGAALKLDPTRIQITEFWKVKGDPLARALRNKFKKEKQFPKHKFQCVYSDELLKNMGHNATCGTEQCMCPKAKNGPGDPSLLNHEWCSSKAQINGTLAHITAIFGFMLAGLVVQDATTSISTNAPLGNVLTATAERAG
;
A
#
# COMPACT_ATOMS: atom_id res chain seq x y z
N MET A 1 12.75 12.27 29.10
CA MET A 1 12.50 12.10 27.65
C MET A 1 11.75 10.80 27.51
N ALA A 2 10.50 10.84 27.07
CA ALA A 2 9.72 9.62 26.89
C ALA A 2 10.32 8.76 25.77
N ILE A 3 10.22 7.45 25.86
CA ILE A 3 10.70 6.51 24.80
C ILE A 3 10.14 6.92 23.44
N GLN A 4 8.91 7.42 23.42
CA GLN A 4 8.22 7.88 22.20
C GLN A 4 8.95 9.04 21.49
N ASP A 5 9.62 9.93 22.20
CA ASP A 5 10.37 11.05 21.63
C ASP A 5 11.65 10.61 20.91
N ALA A 6 12.11 9.38 21.17
CA ALA A 6 13.35 8.85 20.59
C ALA A 6 13.13 8.00 19.32
N ILE A 7 11.88 7.55 19.05
CA ILE A 7 11.57 6.65 17.93
C ILE A 7 12.02 7.22 16.58
N PHE A 8 11.79 8.51 16.35
CA PHE A 8 12.01 9.16 15.05
C PHE A 8 13.30 9.97 14.96
N ARG A 9 14.17 9.88 15.96
CA ARG A 9 15.37 10.73 16.03
C ARG A 9 16.28 10.66 14.81
N ARG A 10 16.42 9.48 14.20
CA ARG A 10 17.20 9.34 12.95
C ARG A 10 16.50 9.95 11.74
N SER A 11 15.18 9.92 11.70
CA SER A 11 14.39 10.59 10.66
C SER A 11 14.45 12.11 10.83
N GLU A 12 14.39 12.59 12.07
CA GLU A 12 14.55 14.02 12.41
C GLU A 12 15.92 14.56 12.00
N LEU A 13 17.00 13.79 12.19
CA LEU A 13 18.33 14.18 11.74
C LEU A 13 18.41 14.33 10.22
N LEU A 14 17.67 13.51 9.47
CA LEU A 14 17.68 13.57 8.01
C LEU A 14 16.74 14.64 7.45
N LEU A 15 15.54 14.77 8.01
CA LEU A 15 14.46 15.57 7.44
C LEU A 15 14.24 16.92 8.15
N GLY A 16 14.72 17.05 9.39
CA GLY A 16 14.44 18.17 10.28
C GLY A 16 13.09 18.08 10.97
N ASN A 17 12.94 18.81 12.08
CA ASN A 17 11.73 18.74 12.93
C ASN A 17 10.47 19.19 12.19
N GLU A 18 10.54 20.29 11.42
CA GLU A 18 9.39 20.82 10.69
C GLU A 18 8.82 19.81 9.67
N ALA A 19 9.69 19.07 8.97
CA ALA A 19 9.25 18.04 8.04
C ALA A 19 8.61 16.87 8.77
N MET A 20 9.16 16.47 9.92
CA MET A 20 8.59 15.41 10.76
C MET A 20 7.24 15.81 11.34
N GLU A 21 7.05 17.05 11.76
CA GLU A 21 5.74 17.57 12.21
C GLU A 21 4.71 17.54 11.08
N ARG A 22 5.09 17.95 9.86
CA ARG A 22 4.20 17.87 8.70
C ARG A 22 3.80 16.42 8.38
N ILE A 23 4.77 15.49 8.39
CA ILE A 23 4.49 14.06 8.18
C ILE A 23 3.51 13.54 9.23
N ALA A 24 3.70 13.90 10.50
CA ALA A 24 2.88 13.46 11.61
C ALA A 24 1.41 13.95 11.52
N GLN A 25 1.17 15.08 10.86
CA GLN A 25 -0.17 15.66 10.67
C GLN A 25 -0.91 15.06 9.48
N LYS A 26 -0.23 14.33 8.60
CA LYS A 26 -0.86 13.78 7.39
C LYS A 26 -1.80 12.64 7.69
N ARG A 27 -2.98 12.69 7.05
CA ARG A 27 -4.01 11.65 7.09
C ARG A 27 -3.87 10.75 5.87
N VAL A 28 -3.59 9.48 6.09
CA VAL A 28 -3.38 8.49 5.02
C VAL A 28 -4.41 7.39 5.12
N ILE A 29 -4.99 6.98 3.98
CA ILE A 29 -5.80 5.77 3.88
C ILE A 29 -5.16 4.79 2.90
N ILE A 30 -5.12 3.51 3.27
CA ILE A 30 -4.60 2.42 2.43
C ILE A 30 -5.72 1.42 2.18
N PHE A 31 -6.03 1.20 0.92
CA PHE A 31 -6.97 0.16 0.48
C PHE A 31 -6.21 -1.09 0.04
N GLY A 32 -6.49 -2.21 0.73
CA GLY A 32 -5.79 -3.48 0.58
C GLY A 32 -4.53 -3.54 1.42
N VAL A 33 -4.54 -4.35 2.50
CA VAL A 33 -3.36 -4.60 3.34
C VAL A 33 -2.78 -5.99 3.14
N GLY A 34 -2.76 -6.43 1.88
CA GLY A 34 -2.09 -7.66 1.46
C GLY A 34 -0.55 -7.53 1.45
N GLY A 35 0.08 -8.18 0.45
CA GLY A 35 1.54 -8.18 0.32
C GLY A 35 2.17 -6.80 0.10
N VAL A 36 1.48 -5.88 -0.55
CA VAL A 36 2.00 -4.52 -0.81
C VAL A 36 1.58 -3.55 0.30
N GLY A 37 0.28 -3.44 0.57
CA GLY A 37 -0.25 -2.43 1.49
C GLY A 37 0.21 -2.62 2.93
N SER A 38 0.45 -3.84 3.39
CA SER A 38 0.94 -4.07 4.75
C SER A 38 2.36 -3.54 4.98
N TRP A 39 3.26 -3.70 4.01
CA TRP A 39 4.60 -3.13 4.05
C TRP A 39 4.60 -1.61 3.87
N CYS A 40 3.68 -1.09 3.04
CA CYS A 40 3.46 0.35 2.93
C CYS A 40 3.04 0.95 4.28
N ALA A 41 2.05 0.35 4.95
CA ALA A 41 1.57 0.79 6.26
C ALA A 41 2.68 0.81 7.32
N GLU A 42 3.48 -0.26 7.42
CA GLU A 42 4.61 -0.31 8.35
C GLU A 42 5.65 0.77 8.03
N SER A 43 6.00 0.95 6.77
CA SER A 43 6.98 1.97 6.37
C SER A 43 6.49 3.39 6.70
N LEU A 44 5.21 3.69 6.49
CA LEU A 44 4.63 4.99 6.83
C LEU A 44 4.65 5.25 8.34
N VAL A 45 4.26 4.28 9.17
CA VAL A 45 4.29 4.42 10.64
C VAL A 45 5.73 4.58 11.13
N ARG A 46 6.70 3.85 10.58
CA ARG A 46 8.13 4.00 10.89
C ARG A 46 8.72 5.34 10.41
N SER A 47 8.08 5.97 9.43
CA SER A 47 8.48 7.28 8.91
C SER A 47 7.81 8.46 9.63
N GLY A 48 6.93 8.21 10.61
CA GLY A 48 6.32 9.25 11.42
C GLY A 48 4.86 9.58 11.11
N ILE A 49 4.22 8.91 10.14
CA ILE A 49 2.77 9.03 9.94
C ILE A 49 2.06 8.56 11.22
N ARG A 50 1.18 9.41 11.76
CA ARG A 50 0.40 9.11 12.97
C ARG A 50 -1.05 8.79 12.67
N GLN A 51 -1.64 9.38 11.64
CA GLN A 51 -3.05 9.19 11.29
C GLN A 51 -3.16 8.28 10.07
N LEU A 52 -3.48 7.01 10.31
CA LEU A 52 -3.51 5.97 9.29
C LEU A 52 -4.81 5.17 9.36
N THR A 53 -5.56 5.15 8.26
CA THR A 53 -6.67 4.24 8.07
C THR A 53 -6.25 3.09 7.16
N ILE A 54 -6.51 1.86 7.57
CA ILE A 54 -6.23 0.65 6.81
C ILE A 54 -7.51 -0.11 6.54
N VAL A 55 -7.71 -0.50 5.27
CA VAL A 55 -8.96 -1.12 4.78
C VAL A 55 -8.64 -2.45 4.11
N ASP A 56 -9.20 -3.53 4.59
CA ASP A 56 -9.15 -4.87 3.97
C ASP A 56 -10.25 -5.73 4.59
N SER A 57 -10.96 -6.49 3.79
CA SER A 57 -12.06 -7.33 4.28
C SER A 57 -11.61 -8.72 4.75
N ASP A 58 -10.38 -9.11 4.43
CA ASP A 58 -9.90 -10.48 4.56
C ASP A 58 -9.43 -10.85 5.96
N ARG A 59 -9.37 -12.16 6.18
CA ARG A 59 -8.64 -12.79 7.28
C ARG A 59 -7.30 -13.32 6.81
N VAL A 60 -6.35 -13.44 7.73
CA VAL A 60 -5.03 -14.00 7.45
C VAL A 60 -5.16 -15.47 7.07
N CYS A 61 -4.67 -15.82 5.88
CA CYS A 61 -4.57 -17.19 5.40
C CYS A 61 -3.13 -17.71 5.56
N ILE A 62 -2.95 -19.00 5.74
CA ILE A 62 -1.63 -19.63 5.84
C ILE A 62 -0.74 -19.33 4.62
N THR A 63 -1.33 -19.25 3.42
CA THR A 63 -0.61 -18.92 2.18
C THR A 63 -0.21 -17.43 2.08
N ASN A 64 -0.62 -16.60 3.03
CA ASN A 64 -0.20 -15.19 3.09
C ASN A 64 1.16 -15.02 3.81
N ILE A 65 1.58 -16.00 4.61
CA ILE A 65 2.79 -15.92 5.45
C ILE A 65 4.04 -15.61 4.63
N ASN A 66 4.09 -16.10 3.39
CA ASN A 66 5.25 -15.90 2.53
C ASN A 66 5.49 -14.45 2.10
N ARG A 67 4.49 -13.51 2.27
CA ARG A 67 4.62 -12.16 1.74
C ARG A 67 3.87 -11.04 2.48
N GLN A 68 2.87 -11.35 3.31
CA GLN A 68 2.09 -10.35 4.04
C GLN A 68 2.67 -10.16 5.44
N LEU A 69 2.95 -8.92 5.79
CA LEU A 69 3.69 -8.56 6.99
C LEU A 69 3.08 -9.07 8.29
N MET A 70 1.75 -8.94 8.43
CA MET A 70 1.03 -9.37 9.63
C MET A 70 0.80 -10.88 9.68
N ALA A 71 1.03 -11.59 8.55
CA ALA A 71 0.74 -13.01 8.46
C ALA A 71 1.88 -13.84 9.05
N THR A 72 1.58 -14.55 10.13
CA THR A 72 2.46 -15.48 10.83
C THR A 72 1.66 -16.73 11.21
N THR A 73 2.33 -17.78 11.66
CA THR A 73 1.66 -18.99 12.18
C THR A 73 0.73 -18.68 13.37
N LYS A 74 0.97 -17.58 14.10
CA LYS A 74 0.16 -17.16 15.26
C LYS A 74 -1.06 -16.32 14.86
N THR A 75 -1.05 -15.71 13.69
CA THR A 75 -2.11 -14.77 13.24
C THR A 75 -3.05 -15.35 12.20
N VAL A 76 -2.83 -16.61 11.75
CA VAL A 76 -3.75 -17.29 10.81
C VAL A 76 -5.16 -17.31 11.41
N GLY A 77 -6.14 -16.85 10.63
CA GLY A 77 -7.56 -16.74 11.03
C GLY A 77 -7.96 -15.39 11.61
N LEU A 78 -7.02 -14.56 12.06
CA LEU A 78 -7.33 -13.20 12.52
C LEU A 78 -7.73 -12.30 11.36
N VAL A 79 -8.49 -11.26 11.64
CA VAL A 79 -8.80 -10.19 10.68
C VAL A 79 -7.50 -9.47 10.30
N LYS A 80 -7.23 -9.29 9.00
CA LYS A 80 -5.94 -8.73 8.53
C LYS A 80 -5.68 -7.34 9.09
N VAL A 81 -6.68 -6.46 9.06
CA VAL A 81 -6.52 -5.08 9.52
C VAL A 81 -6.28 -5.00 11.02
N ASP A 82 -6.90 -5.89 11.82
CA ASP A 82 -6.70 -5.92 13.26
C ASP A 82 -5.29 -6.42 13.60
N ALA A 83 -4.85 -7.52 12.99
CA ALA A 83 -3.51 -8.07 13.19
C ALA A 83 -2.41 -7.07 12.76
N LEU A 84 -2.65 -6.32 11.69
CA LEU A 84 -1.73 -5.28 11.24
C LEU A 84 -1.74 -4.08 12.20
N LYS A 85 -2.90 -3.60 12.64
CA LYS A 85 -3.02 -2.51 13.62
C LYS A 85 -2.27 -2.83 14.90
N GLU A 86 -2.47 -4.02 15.48
CA GLU A 86 -1.76 -4.47 16.66
C GLU A 86 -0.23 -4.35 16.47
N ARG A 87 0.28 -4.89 15.36
CA ARG A 87 1.69 -4.80 15.03
C ARG A 87 2.18 -3.35 14.90
N LEU A 88 1.45 -2.49 14.19
CA LEU A 88 1.85 -1.09 13.98
C LEU A 88 1.90 -0.30 15.28
N LEU A 89 0.98 -0.57 16.22
CA LEU A 89 0.98 0.05 17.55
C LEU A 89 2.17 -0.41 18.42
N THR A 90 2.78 -1.57 18.16
CA THR A 90 4.04 -1.94 18.83
C THR A 90 5.24 -1.11 18.32
N ILE A 91 5.13 -0.51 17.12
CA ILE A 91 6.17 0.36 16.53
C ILE A 91 5.99 1.79 17.01
N ASN A 92 4.78 2.32 16.90
CA ASN A 92 4.42 3.66 17.35
C ASN A 92 3.13 3.61 18.19
N PRO A 93 3.23 3.48 19.52
CA PRO A 93 2.05 3.41 20.38
C PRO A 93 1.16 4.66 20.37
N SER A 94 1.70 5.80 19.93
CA SER A 94 0.96 7.07 19.83
C SER A 94 0.30 7.29 18.46
N ALA A 95 0.40 6.34 17.55
CA ALA A 95 -0.28 6.45 16.25
C ALA A 95 -1.78 6.22 16.41
N ASP A 96 -2.58 7.02 15.74
CA ASP A 96 -4.02 6.84 15.58
C ASP A 96 -4.27 5.98 14.34
N ILE A 97 -4.54 4.69 14.57
CA ILE A 97 -4.73 3.72 13.51
C ILE A 97 -6.16 3.22 13.50
N THR A 98 -6.89 3.57 12.46
CA THR A 98 -8.24 3.08 12.20
C THR A 98 -8.18 1.82 11.32
N ALA A 99 -8.66 0.69 11.84
CA ALA A 99 -8.73 -0.58 11.12
C ALA A 99 -10.18 -0.83 10.67
N LEU A 100 -10.40 -0.94 9.36
CA LEU A 100 -11.71 -1.14 8.77
C LEU A 100 -11.75 -2.49 8.05
N GLN A 101 -12.45 -3.47 8.62
CA GLN A 101 -12.74 -4.73 7.94
C GLN A 101 -13.89 -4.52 6.94
N LYS A 102 -13.59 -3.87 5.82
CA LYS A 102 -14.57 -3.53 4.80
C LYS A 102 -14.04 -3.81 3.40
N ILE A 103 -14.96 -4.01 2.46
CA ILE A 103 -14.68 -4.05 1.03
C ILE A 103 -14.91 -2.65 0.47
N PHE A 104 -13.95 -2.16 -0.33
CA PHE A 104 -14.18 -0.98 -1.15
C PHE A 104 -14.84 -1.41 -2.45
N THR A 105 -16.02 -0.87 -2.72
CA THR A 105 -16.73 -0.95 -3.99
C THR A 105 -17.26 0.42 -4.36
N GLU A 106 -17.81 0.58 -5.57
CA GLU A 106 -18.43 1.84 -5.97
C GLU A 106 -19.61 2.20 -5.05
N GLU A 107 -20.37 1.19 -4.60
CA GLU A 107 -21.54 1.35 -3.73
C GLU A 107 -21.15 1.74 -2.29
N THR A 108 -20.02 1.22 -1.78
CA THR A 108 -19.56 1.50 -0.40
C THR A 108 -18.62 2.70 -0.31
N ALA A 109 -18.24 3.29 -1.44
CA ALA A 109 -17.21 4.34 -1.50
C ALA A 109 -17.50 5.54 -0.61
N GLY A 110 -18.78 5.94 -0.47
CA GLY A 110 -19.20 7.05 0.40
C GLY A 110 -18.90 6.84 1.89
N GLU A 111 -18.74 5.59 2.34
CA GLU A 111 -18.44 5.28 3.74
C GLU A 111 -17.00 5.61 4.14
N PHE A 112 -16.12 5.83 3.19
CA PHE A 112 -14.69 6.04 3.44
C PHE A 112 -14.29 7.51 3.50
N HIS A 113 -15.17 8.45 3.14
CA HIS A 113 -14.92 9.89 3.21
C HIS A 113 -13.55 10.27 2.62
N LEU A 114 -13.31 9.89 1.34
CA LEU A 114 -12.01 10.02 0.67
C LEU A 114 -11.48 11.47 0.67
N GLU A 115 -12.36 12.45 0.72
CA GLU A 115 -12.03 13.88 0.79
C GLU A 115 -11.34 14.31 2.08
N ASP A 116 -11.43 13.50 3.14
CA ASP A 116 -10.83 13.79 4.44
C ASP A 116 -9.34 13.46 4.52
N TYR A 117 -8.77 12.80 3.51
CA TYR A 117 -7.40 12.34 3.53
C TYR A 117 -6.48 13.23 2.69
N ASP A 118 -5.21 13.34 3.14
CA ASP A 118 -4.14 13.95 2.34
C ASP A 118 -3.63 12.97 1.27
N TYR A 119 -3.59 11.67 1.62
CA TYR A 119 -3.07 10.62 0.74
C TYR A 119 -3.99 9.41 0.71
N ILE A 120 -4.23 8.93 -0.50
CA ILE A 120 -4.97 7.69 -0.76
C ILE A 120 -4.03 6.72 -1.46
N ILE A 121 -3.83 5.54 -0.86
CA ILE A 121 -2.97 4.48 -1.38
C ILE A 121 -3.83 3.31 -1.82
N ASP A 122 -3.65 2.91 -3.06
CA ASP A 122 -4.33 1.77 -3.65
C ASP A 122 -3.38 0.58 -3.80
N ALA A 123 -3.64 -0.47 -3.02
CA ALA A 123 -2.98 -1.77 -3.10
C ALA A 123 -3.99 -2.93 -3.30
N ILE A 124 -5.17 -2.62 -3.88
CA ILE A 124 -6.20 -3.60 -4.23
C ILE A 124 -5.75 -4.43 -5.44
N ASP A 125 -6.08 -5.73 -5.45
CA ASP A 125 -5.80 -6.63 -6.57
C ASP A 125 -7.02 -6.91 -7.48
N SER A 126 -8.25 -6.61 -7.03
CA SER A 126 -9.46 -6.68 -7.84
C SER A 126 -9.48 -5.61 -8.91
N LEU A 127 -9.62 -6.00 -10.17
CA LEU A 127 -9.67 -5.06 -11.31
C LEU A 127 -10.87 -4.10 -11.22
N LYS A 128 -12.04 -4.62 -10.79
CA LYS A 128 -13.29 -3.85 -10.70
C LYS A 128 -13.15 -2.76 -9.64
N ASP A 129 -12.80 -3.16 -8.41
CA ASP A 129 -12.77 -2.26 -7.27
C ASP A 129 -11.61 -1.27 -7.36
N LYS A 130 -10.46 -1.72 -7.87
CA LYS A 130 -9.32 -0.83 -8.18
C LYS A 130 -9.69 0.24 -9.21
N ALA A 131 -10.42 -0.11 -10.26
CA ALA A 131 -10.86 0.87 -11.25
C ALA A 131 -11.81 1.90 -10.63
N ALA A 132 -12.76 1.48 -9.81
CA ALA A 132 -13.66 2.36 -9.08
C ALA A 132 -12.89 3.29 -8.12
N LEU A 133 -11.96 2.74 -7.34
CA LEU A 133 -11.12 3.53 -6.43
C LEU A 133 -10.30 4.59 -7.17
N ILE A 134 -9.66 4.22 -8.29
CA ILE A 134 -8.89 5.16 -9.12
C ILE A 134 -9.76 6.33 -9.59
N LEU A 135 -10.96 6.03 -10.11
CA LEU A 135 -11.86 7.06 -10.61
C LEU A 135 -12.34 8.01 -9.51
N LEU A 136 -12.69 7.47 -8.33
CA LEU A 136 -13.20 8.26 -7.21
C LEU A 136 -12.10 9.02 -6.48
N ALA A 137 -10.96 8.38 -6.18
CA ALA A 137 -9.82 9.04 -5.54
C ALA A 137 -9.30 10.22 -6.37
N CYS A 138 -9.24 10.06 -7.70
CA CYS A 138 -8.85 11.14 -8.60
C CYS A 138 -9.89 12.27 -8.74
N GLN A 139 -11.04 12.20 -8.06
CA GLN A 139 -11.98 13.31 -7.95
C GLN A 139 -11.73 14.19 -6.73
N THR A 140 -11.01 13.66 -5.75
CA THR A 140 -10.67 14.37 -4.51
C THR A 140 -9.43 15.25 -4.68
N LYS A 141 -9.10 16.03 -3.65
CA LYS A 141 -7.85 16.81 -3.56
C LYS A 141 -6.67 15.99 -3.03
N ALA A 142 -6.95 14.79 -2.50
CA ALA A 142 -5.91 13.91 -1.96
C ALA A 142 -4.89 13.50 -3.02
N LYS A 143 -3.64 13.35 -2.63
CA LYS A 143 -2.64 12.71 -3.50
C LYS A 143 -2.94 11.22 -3.58
N PHE A 144 -3.02 10.70 -4.79
CA PHE A 144 -3.34 9.30 -5.06
C PHE A 144 -2.13 8.56 -5.63
N PHE A 145 -1.78 7.43 -5.03
CA PHE A 145 -0.72 6.53 -5.49
C PHE A 145 -1.25 5.10 -5.57
N SER A 146 -0.85 4.36 -6.60
CA SER A 146 -1.36 3.02 -6.84
C SER A 146 -0.24 2.00 -7.07
N SER A 147 -0.41 0.80 -6.55
CA SER A 147 0.38 -0.37 -6.92
C SER A 147 -0.21 -1.04 -8.14
N MET A 148 0.59 -1.31 -9.15
CA MET A 148 0.20 -2.24 -10.21
C MET A 148 0.48 -3.69 -9.77
N GLY A 149 0.50 -4.64 -10.68
CA GLY A 149 0.66 -6.06 -10.36
C GLY A 149 2.02 -6.38 -9.74
N ALA A 150 2.05 -6.92 -8.51
CA ALA A 150 3.26 -7.34 -7.82
C ALA A 150 3.52 -8.86 -7.89
N ALA A 151 2.68 -9.62 -8.57
CA ALA A 151 2.84 -11.05 -8.76
C ALA A 151 3.66 -11.38 -10.03
N LEU A 152 4.20 -12.61 -10.10
CA LEU A 152 4.98 -13.10 -11.24
C LEU A 152 6.23 -12.26 -11.52
N LYS A 153 6.92 -11.87 -10.45
CA LYS A 153 8.13 -11.04 -10.48
C LYS A 153 9.19 -11.59 -9.55
N LEU A 154 10.45 -11.43 -9.92
CA LEU A 154 11.62 -11.91 -9.19
C LEU A 154 12.69 -10.82 -9.05
N ASP A 155 12.89 -10.03 -10.10
CA ASP A 155 13.94 -9.02 -10.16
C ASP A 155 13.50 -7.69 -9.55
N PRO A 156 14.01 -7.33 -8.35
CA PRO A 156 13.65 -6.08 -7.69
C PRO A 156 14.16 -4.83 -8.41
N THR A 157 15.19 -4.96 -9.24
CA THR A 157 15.79 -3.83 -9.96
C THR A 157 14.89 -3.31 -11.08
N ARG A 158 13.89 -4.09 -11.48
CA ARG A 158 12.90 -3.72 -12.50
C ARG A 158 11.66 -3.03 -11.91
N ILE A 159 11.62 -2.82 -10.59
CA ILE A 159 10.52 -2.09 -9.96
C ILE A 159 10.75 -0.60 -10.15
N GLN A 160 9.73 0.11 -10.65
CA GLN A 160 9.83 1.50 -11.07
C GLN A 160 8.59 2.30 -10.62
N ILE A 161 8.75 3.62 -10.57
CA ILE A 161 7.66 4.58 -10.38
C ILE A 161 7.47 5.33 -11.70
N THR A 162 6.22 5.41 -12.16
CA THR A 162 5.87 6.24 -13.31
C THR A 162 4.40 6.68 -13.26
N GLU A 163 4.05 7.62 -14.11
CA GLU A 163 2.66 8.02 -14.31
C GLU A 163 1.87 6.88 -14.98
N PHE A 164 0.62 6.66 -14.54
CA PHE A 164 -0.21 5.51 -14.91
C PHE A 164 -0.29 5.21 -16.42
N TRP A 165 -0.47 6.26 -17.25
CA TRP A 165 -0.58 6.07 -18.70
C TRP A 165 0.74 5.70 -19.37
N LYS A 166 1.87 5.92 -18.69
CA LYS A 166 3.22 5.58 -19.16
C LYS A 166 3.68 4.18 -18.74
N VAL A 167 2.92 3.48 -17.88
CA VAL A 167 3.24 2.11 -17.45
C VAL A 167 3.33 1.18 -18.66
N LYS A 168 4.43 0.43 -18.77
CA LYS A 168 4.67 -0.56 -19.84
C LYS A 168 4.86 -1.95 -19.23
N GLY A 169 4.47 -3.00 -19.97
CA GLY A 169 4.72 -4.39 -19.59
C GLY A 169 3.80 -4.96 -18.51
N ASP A 170 3.11 -4.14 -17.71
CA ASP A 170 2.24 -4.63 -16.63
C ASP A 170 0.83 -5.00 -17.15
N PRO A 171 0.38 -6.26 -16.93
CA PRO A 171 -0.94 -6.70 -17.39
C PRO A 171 -2.13 -6.02 -16.68
N LEU A 172 -2.00 -5.72 -15.37
CA LEU A 172 -3.06 -5.07 -14.59
C LEU A 172 -3.27 -3.64 -15.08
N ALA A 173 -2.19 -2.87 -15.27
CA ALA A 173 -2.28 -1.53 -15.84
C ALA A 173 -2.88 -1.52 -17.25
N ARG A 174 -2.55 -2.55 -18.07
CA ARG A 174 -3.15 -2.71 -19.40
C ARG A 174 -4.65 -2.97 -19.29
N ALA A 175 -5.06 -3.86 -18.40
CA ALA A 175 -6.48 -4.18 -18.19
C ALA A 175 -7.28 -2.96 -17.71
N LEU A 176 -6.74 -2.20 -16.75
CA LEU A 176 -7.35 -0.94 -16.27
C LEU A 176 -7.51 0.08 -17.39
N ARG A 177 -6.47 0.33 -18.19
CA ARG A 177 -6.55 1.27 -19.32
C ARG A 177 -7.59 0.83 -20.37
N ASN A 178 -7.68 -0.48 -20.64
CA ASN A 178 -8.68 -0.99 -21.56
C ASN A 178 -10.10 -0.82 -21.00
N LYS A 179 -10.29 -1.07 -19.68
CA LYS A 179 -11.57 -0.85 -19.00
C LYS A 179 -11.97 0.62 -19.10
N PHE A 180 -11.11 1.55 -18.74
CA PHE A 180 -11.40 2.99 -18.83
C PHE A 180 -11.75 3.44 -20.24
N LYS A 181 -11.03 2.95 -21.27
CA LYS A 181 -11.34 3.25 -22.67
C LYS A 181 -12.71 2.69 -23.10
N LYS A 182 -13.02 1.44 -22.71
CA LYS A 182 -14.29 0.78 -23.05
C LYS A 182 -15.48 1.49 -22.40
N GLU A 183 -15.34 1.89 -21.13
CA GLU A 183 -16.40 2.57 -20.37
C GLU A 183 -16.42 4.07 -20.58
N LYS A 184 -15.44 4.62 -21.33
CA LYS A 184 -15.27 6.06 -21.57
C LYS A 184 -15.20 6.88 -20.28
N GLN A 185 -14.67 6.28 -19.21
CA GLN A 185 -14.46 6.89 -17.90
C GLN A 185 -12.96 7.00 -17.64
N PHE A 186 -12.47 8.17 -17.27
CA PHE A 186 -11.05 8.41 -17.10
C PHE A 186 -10.77 9.11 -15.75
N PRO A 187 -9.64 8.78 -15.07
CA PRO A 187 -9.20 9.52 -13.91
C PRO A 187 -9.07 11.01 -14.21
N LYS A 188 -9.62 11.89 -13.37
CA LYS A 188 -9.56 13.34 -13.55
C LYS A 188 -8.16 13.92 -13.41
N HIS A 189 -7.29 13.24 -12.66
CA HIS A 189 -5.89 13.64 -12.42
C HIS A 189 -4.93 12.55 -12.84
N LYS A 190 -3.73 12.95 -13.24
CA LYS A 190 -2.60 12.04 -13.39
C LYS A 190 -2.14 11.59 -12.02
N PHE A 191 -1.75 10.34 -11.90
CA PHE A 191 -1.24 9.77 -10.66
C PHE A 191 -0.05 8.85 -10.93
N GLN A 192 0.77 8.64 -9.90
CA GLN A 192 1.94 7.77 -9.98
C GLN A 192 1.61 6.35 -9.54
N CYS A 193 2.25 5.40 -10.22
CA CYS A 193 2.16 3.98 -9.93
C CYS A 193 3.52 3.38 -9.64
N VAL A 194 3.55 2.45 -8.70
CA VAL A 194 4.64 1.49 -8.56
C VAL A 194 4.32 0.29 -9.43
N TYR A 195 5.24 -0.12 -10.29
CA TYR A 195 5.07 -1.24 -11.21
C TYR A 195 6.41 -1.90 -11.55
N SER A 196 6.36 -3.06 -12.19
CA SER A 196 7.50 -3.69 -12.84
C SER A 196 7.05 -4.24 -14.19
N ASP A 197 7.89 -4.12 -15.19
CA ASP A 197 7.64 -4.65 -16.53
C ASP A 197 7.97 -6.14 -16.65
N GLU A 198 8.52 -6.75 -15.60
CA GLU A 198 8.76 -8.19 -15.54
C GLU A 198 7.45 -8.97 -15.49
N LEU A 199 7.39 -10.06 -16.26
CA LEU A 199 6.26 -10.98 -16.25
C LEU A 199 6.77 -12.41 -16.41
N LEU A 200 6.86 -13.12 -15.28
CA LEU A 200 7.21 -14.54 -15.26
C LEU A 200 5.97 -15.42 -15.40
N LYS A 201 6.18 -16.72 -15.47
CA LYS A 201 5.13 -17.74 -15.43
C LYS A 201 5.20 -18.50 -14.12
N ASN A 202 4.06 -18.99 -13.62
CA ASN A 202 4.07 -19.97 -12.56
C ASN A 202 4.80 -21.22 -13.04
N MET A 203 5.79 -21.67 -12.28
CA MET A 203 6.53 -22.91 -12.58
C MET A 203 5.96 -24.10 -11.80
N GLY A 204 5.29 -23.85 -10.69
CA GLY A 204 4.64 -24.86 -9.85
C GLY A 204 3.14 -24.94 -10.10
N HIS A 205 2.55 -26.06 -9.64
CA HIS A 205 1.10 -26.26 -9.63
C HIS A 205 0.55 -26.04 -8.23
N ASN A 206 -0.54 -25.30 -8.11
CA ASN A 206 -1.26 -25.12 -6.85
C ASN A 206 -2.42 -26.10 -6.78
N ALA A 207 -2.24 -27.20 -6.05
CA ALA A 207 -3.21 -28.28 -5.98
C ALA A 207 -4.36 -28.04 -4.95
N THR A 208 -4.17 -27.09 -4.00
CA THR A 208 -5.07 -27.01 -2.84
C THR A 208 -5.71 -25.64 -2.62
N CYS A 209 -5.05 -24.55 -3.00
CA CYS A 209 -5.57 -23.22 -2.77
C CYS A 209 -6.75 -22.92 -3.72
N GLY A 210 -7.87 -22.51 -3.16
CA GLY A 210 -9.10 -22.26 -3.92
C GLY A 210 -9.98 -23.50 -4.14
N THR A 211 -9.58 -24.67 -3.63
CA THR A 211 -10.36 -25.93 -3.66
C THR A 211 -10.96 -26.24 -2.29
N GLU A 212 -11.77 -27.31 -2.20
CA GLU A 212 -12.31 -27.83 -0.93
C GLU A 212 -11.21 -28.26 0.07
N GLN A 213 -10.02 -28.58 -0.43
CA GLN A 213 -8.86 -28.93 0.38
C GLN A 213 -8.09 -27.70 0.88
N CYS A 214 -8.59 -26.50 0.63
CA CYS A 214 -7.97 -25.25 1.07
C CYS A 214 -7.93 -25.17 2.60
N MET A 215 -6.75 -24.92 3.15
CA MET A 215 -6.53 -24.80 4.60
C MET A 215 -6.87 -23.41 5.17
N CYS A 216 -7.34 -22.48 4.35
CA CYS A 216 -7.68 -21.15 4.84
C CYS A 216 -9.03 -21.18 5.60
N PRO A 217 -9.21 -20.32 6.61
CA PRO A 217 -10.43 -20.29 7.44
C PRO A 217 -11.73 -20.16 6.63
N LYS A 218 -11.67 -19.50 5.50
CA LYS A 218 -12.79 -19.31 4.59
C LYS A 218 -13.29 -20.62 3.96
N ALA A 219 -12.37 -21.51 3.57
CA ALA A 219 -12.74 -22.76 2.88
C ALA A 219 -13.39 -23.77 3.83
N LYS A 220 -13.03 -23.76 5.12
CA LYS A 220 -13.61 -24.71 6.10
C LYS A 220 -15.03 -24.36 6.52
N ASN A 221 -15.38 -23.07 6.54
CA ASN A 221 -16.63 -22.57 7.14
C ASN A 221 -17.57 -21.94 6.09
N GLY A 222 -17.39 -22.23 4.81
CA GLY A 222 -18.11 -21.55 3.72
C GLY A 222 -17.62 -20.11 3.50
N PRO A 223 -18.44 -19.20 3.01
CA PRO A 223 -18.04 -17.84 2.70
C PRO A 223 -17.59 -17.00 3.91
N GLY A 224 -17.58 -17.55 5.11
CA GLY A 224 -17.14 -16.86 6.32
C GLY A 224 -18.19 -15.86 6.81
N ASP A 225 -17.77 -14.65 7.13
CA ASP A 225 -18.67 -13.59 7.60
C ASP A 225 -19.73 -13.26 6.54
N PRO A 226 -21.04 -13.34 6.88
CA PRO A 226 -22.12 -13.00 5.95
C PRO A 226 -22.04 -11.58 5.38
N SER A 227 -21.42 -10.65 6.10
CA SER A 227 -21.17 -9.27 5.63
C SER A 227 -20.19 -9.20 4.46
N LEU A 228 -19.45 -10.28 4.18
CA LEU A 228 -18.43 -10.39 3.13
C LEU A 228 -18.88 -11.24 1.94
N LEU A 229 -20.18 -11.46 1.74
CA LEU A 229 -20.74 -12.30 0.68
C LEU A 229 -20.31 -11.89 -0.74
N ASN A 230 -20.03 -10.60 -0.96
CA ASN A 230 -19.63 -10.07 -2.25
C ASN A 230 -18.10 -10.05 -2.48
N HIS A 231 -17.34 -10.59 -1.54
CA HIS A 231 -15.89 -10.63 -1.65
C HIS A 231 -15.41 -11.67 -2.69
N GLU A 232 -14.37 -11.32 -3.46
CA GLU A 232 -13.71 -12.27 -4.37
C GLU A 232 -12.90 -13.31 -3.58
N TRP A 233 -13.46 -14.48 -3.39
CA TRP A 233 -12.79 -15.60 -2.73
C TRP A 233 -11.70 -16.21 -3.61
N CYS A 234 -10.73 -16.89 -3.01
CA CYS A 234 -9.69 -17.61 -3.76
C CYS A 234 -10.28 -18.60 -4.79
N SER A 235 -11.44 -19.20 -4.48
CA SER A 235 -12.18 -20.11 -5.37
C SER A 235 -12.76 -19.42 -6.61
N SER A 236 -12.98 -18.11 -6.57
CA SER A 236 -13.48 -17.32 -7.70
C SER A 236 -12.38 -16.75 -8.59
N LYS A 237 -11.10 -16.81 -8.16
CA LYS A 237 -9.97 -16.34 -8.96
C LYS A 237 -9.64 -17.34 -10.07
N ALA A 238 -9.66 -16.88 -11.32
CA ALA A 238 -9.33 -17.71 -12.49
C ALA A 238 -7.90 -18.26 -12.44
N GLN A 239 -6.98 -17.57 -11.76
CA GLN A 239 -5.59 -17.99 -11.59
C GLN A 239 -5.00 -17.41 -10.31
N ILE A 240 -4.28 -18.23 -9.53
CA ILE A 240 -3.48 -17.81 -8.41
C ILE A 240 -2.02 -17.65 -8.88
N ASN A 241 -1.49 -16.45 -8.76
CA ASN A 241 -0.15 -16.12 -9.21
C ASN A 241 0.87 -16.20 -8.07
N GLY A 242 2.02 -16.79 -8.37
CA GLY A 242 3.16 -16.84 -7.46
C GLY A 242 3.69 -15.43 -7.13
N THR A 243 4.13 -15.27 -5.87
CA THR A 243 4.57 -13.96 -5.36
C THR A 243 5.63 -14.17 -4.29
N LEU A 244 6.59 -13.25 -4.21
CA LEU A 244 7.69 -13.27 -3.25
C LEU A 244 7.66 -12.04 -2.35
N ALA A 245 8.11 -12.21 -1.09
CA ALA A 245 8.07 -11.17 -0.07
C ALA A 245 8.85 -9.92 -0.46
N HIS A 246 10.09 -10.07 -0.96
CA HIS A 246 10.93 -8.92 -1.30
C HIS A 246 10.31 -8.04 -2.39
N ILE A 247 9.63 -8.63 -3.39
CA ILE A 247 8.95 -7.87 -4.43
C ILE A 247 7.80 -7.05 -3.84
N THR A 248 6.90 -7.71 -3.12
CA THR A 248 5.74 -7.03 -2.54
C THR A 248 6.14 -5.98 -1.50
N ALA A 249 7.19 -6.24 -0.73
CA ALA A 249 7.71 -5.29 0.26
C ALA A 249 8.30 -4.04 -0.43
N ILE A 250 9.10 -4.20 -1.48
CA ILE A 250 9.67 -3.06 -2.23
C ILE A 250 8.56 -2.22 -2.85
N PHE A 251 7.52 -2.83 -3.45
CA PHE A 251 6.35 -2.09 -3.92
C PHE A 251 5.74 -1.25 -2.79
N GLY A 252 5.56 -1.84 -1.60
CA GLY A 252 5.03 -1.14 -0.43
C GLY A 252 5.93 -0.01 0.05
N PHE A 253 7.24 -0.23 0.13
CA PHE A 253 8.21 0.79 0.52
C PHE A 253 8.28 1.94 -0.48
N MET A 254 8.18 1.67 -1.79
CA MET A 254 8.15 2.71 -2.81
C MET A 254 6.89 3.57 -2.72
N LEU A 255 5.71 2.98 -2.45
CA LEU A 255 4.48 3.75 -2.19
C LEU A 255 4.63 4.65 -0.96
N ALA A 256 5.14 4.11 0.14
CA ALA A 256 5.41 4.90 1.34
C ALA A 256 6.44 6.02 1.07
N GLY A 257 7.47 5.72 0.29
CA GLY A 257 8.48 6.70 -0.14
C GLY A 257 7.87 7.87 -0.91
N LEU A 258 6.89 7.62 -1.79
CA LEU A 258 6.16 8.69 -2.50
C LEU A 258 5.42 9.62 -1.54
N VAL A 259 4.75 9.05 -0.52
CA VAL A 259 4.07 9.86 0.51
C VAL A 259 5.06 10.70 1.29
N VAL A 260 6.15 10.10 1.78
CA VAL A 260 7.16 10.81 2.58
C VAL A 260 7.83 11.92 1.76
N GLN A 261 8.22 11.63 0.52
CA GLN A 261 8.81 12.63 -0.37
C GLN A 261 7.87 13.81 -0.63
N ASP A 262 6.60 13.56 -0.95
CA ASP A 262 5.63 14.62 -1.20
C ASP A 262 5.35 15.42 0.08
N ALA A 263 5.21 14.78 1.23
CA ALA A 263 4.98 15.45 2.51
C ALA A 263 6.15 16.33 2.96
N THR A 264 7.37 15.99 2.55
CA THR A 264 8.58 16.77 2.86
C THR A 264 8.85 17.91 1.88
N THR A 265 8.47 17.75 0.60
CA THR A 265 8.81 18.69 -0.49
C THR A 265 7.99 20.00 -0.44
N SER A 266 6.92 20.07 0.33
CA SER A 266 5.95 21.19 0.33
C SER A 266 6.51 22.54 0.83
N ILE A 267 7.83 22.70 1.05
CA ILE A 267 8.46 23.96 1.49
C ILE A 267 9.67 24.39 0.63
N SER A 268 10.12 23.62 -0.34
CA SER A 268 11.37 23.92 -1.06
C SER A 268 11.22 24.87 -2.27
N THR A 269 10.16 25.65 -2.41
CA THR A 269 10.04 26.57 -3.54
C THR A 269 10.63 27.97 -3.30
N ASN A 270 11.26 28.23 -2.13
CA ASN A 270 11.85 29.57 -1.83
C ASN A 270 13.24 29.55 -1.16
N ALA A 271 14.00 28.47 -1.16
CA ALA A 271 15.41 28.52 -0.78
C ALA A 271 16.28 28.44 -2.04
N PRO A 272 17.03 29.49 -2.41
CA PRO A 272 18.05 29.36 -3.44
C PRO A 272 19.08 28.35 -2.95
N LEU A 273 19.53 27.46 -3.83
CA LEU A 273 20.68 26.57 -3.62
C LEU A 273 21.92 27.46 -3.35
N GLY A 274 22.05 27.92 -2.11
CA GLY A 274 23.19 28.64 -1.62
C GLY A 274 24.32 27.65 -1.38
N ASN A 275 25.43 27.86 -2.10
CA ASN A 275 26.74 27.26 -2.00
C ASN A 275 27.09 26.66 -0.62
N VAL A 276 27.01 25.34 -0.49
CA VAL A 276 27.65 24.59 0.60
C VAL A 276 28.88 23.87 0.05
N LEU A 277 29.78 24.59 -0.56
CA LEU A 277 31.11 24.09 -0.97
C LEU A 277 32.20 25.16 -0.73
N THR A 278 32.31 25.74 0.49
CA THR A 278 33.53 26.42 0.91
C THR A 278 33.61 26.59 2.44
N ALA A 279 33.71 25.49 3.18
CA ALA A 279 34.08 25.59 4.60
C ALA A 279 34.78 24.31 5.11
N THR A 280 35.79 23.84 4.37
CA THR A 280 36.73 22.82 4.91
C THR A 280 38.15 23.06 4.37
N ALA A 281 38.68 24.24 4.55
CA ALA A 281 40.11 24.52 4.24
C ALA A 281 40.76 25.55 5.16
N GLU A 282 40.34 25.69 6.41
CA GLU A 282 41.08 26.52 7.39
C GLU A 282 40.99 25.93 8.79
N ARG A 283 41.59 24.75 9.01
CA ARG A 283 42.07 24.27 10.31
C ARG A 283 43.12 23.18 10.11
N ALA A 284 44.25 23.52 9.55
CA ALA A 284 45.53 22.83 9.72
C ALA A 284 46.63 23.86 9.46
N GLY A 285 47.04 24.54 10.50
CA GLY A 285 48.19 25.41 10.61
C GLY A 285 48.50 25.56 12.07
#